data_8357335e9f3621eb33a4c3bafd087330
#
_entry.id   8357335e9f3621eb33a4c3bafd087330
#
_cell.length_a   1.000
_cell.length_b   1.000
_cell.length_c   1.000
_cell.angle_alpha   90.00
_cell.angle_beta   90.00
_cell.angle_gamma   90.00
#
_symmetry.space_group_name_H-M   'P 1'
#
loop_
_entity.id
_entity.type
_entity.pdbx_description
1 polymer ?
#
loop_
_entity_poly.entity_id
_entity_poly.type
_entity_poly.pdbx_seq_one_letter_code
_entity_poly.pdbx_strand_id
1 'polypeptide(L)'
;MQAMHIYQILNHYTRREELDPGFGVLDNSSNPRPDWFEYWPIREYLRGEALDEDAYYGFLSPKFRLKTGLSSAAVREFILAGQGAADVVLFSPSIHNSAFFLNVFEHGDAEHPGLKEAARRLFERLGLACDLDALVSDSRNTVHSNYFIAKPRYWRAWLAINEQLFAIAEAPDDPLGGALRAPAPYRGALNVQMKIFVMERVATWLLMTDRSFAARVHDPFVARSRIYKLPLALVCDALKIAYATQGRSQYREVFLLVRGLRRFLNFQVRLGDALGFRQVAPTLRVLKSYWQNGR
;
A
#
# COMPACT_ATOMS: atom_id res chain seq x y z
N MET A 1 -26.35 2.38 14.00
CA MET A 1 -25.28 3.17 13.34
C MET A 1 -24.04 2.28 13.27
N GLN A 2 -23.35 2.18 12.14
CA GLN A 2 -22.14 1.35 11.98
C GLN A 2 -21.06 1.81 12.97
N ALA A 3 -20.62 0.93 13.87
CA ALA A 3 -19.56 1.24 14.81
C ALA A 3 -18.19 1.31 14.10
N MET A 4 -17.35 2.28 14.50
CA MET A 4 -16.04 2.51 13.89
C MET A 4 -15.02 2.89 14.95
N HIS A 5 -14.02 2.05 15.12
CA HIS A 5 -12.88 2.20 16.01
C HIS A 5 -11.63 2.51 15.17
N ILE A 6 -11.44 3.76 14.83
CA ILE A 6 -10.36 4.21 13.95
C ILE A 6 -9.39 5.04 14.77
N TYR A 7 -8.13 4.62 14.80
CA TYR A 7 -7.06 5.20 15.59
C TYR A 7 -5.95 5.77 14.72
N GLN A 8 -5.32 6.84 15.19
CA GLN A 8 -3.99 7.22 14.75
C GLN A 8 -2.94 6.79 15.79
N ILE A 9 -1.85 6.22 15.31
CA ILE A 9 -0.75 5.72 16.16
C ILE A 9 0.09 6.90 16.60
N LEU A 10 0.16 7.15 17.91
CA LEU A 10 1.04 8.15 18.50
C LEU A 10 2.42 7.52 18.72
N ASN A 11 3.38 7.88 17.87
CA ASN A 11 4.77 7.42 17.98
C ASN A 11 5.61 8.39 18.81
N HIS A 12 6.78 7.95 19.29
CA HIS A 12 7.71 8.73 20.10
C HIS A 12 8.21 10.03 19.44
N TYR A 13 8.10 10.17 18.11
CA TYR A 13 8.49 11.36 17.35
C TYR A 13 7.30 12.24 16.93
N THR A 14 6.07 11.88 17.34
CA THR A 14 4.83 12.58 16.96
C THR A 14 4.26 13.30 18.17
N ARG A 15 3.87 14.55 18.01
CA ARG A 15 3.13 15.26 19.04
C ARG A 15 1.65 14.98 18.92
N ARG A 16 0.93 14.89 20.04
CA ARG A 16 -0.48 14.57 20.07
C ARG A 16 -1.33 15.57 19.28
N GLU A 17 -0.92 16.83 19.25
CA GLU A 17 -1.58 17.94 18.53
C GLU A 17 -1.46 17.80 17.00
N GLU A 18 -0.57 16.94 16.50
CA GLU A 18 -0.42 16.67 15.07
C GLU A 18 -1.41 15.61 14.57
N LEU A 19 -2.09 14.91 15.49
CA LEU A 19 -3.09 13.90 15.16
C LEU A 19 -4.44 14.58 14.83
N ASP A 20 -5.22 13.94 13.97
CA ASP A 20 -6.60 14.39 13.70
C ASP A 20 -7.49 14.03 14.90
N PRO A 21 -8.10 15.04 15.57
CA PRO A 21 -8.85 14.82 16.81
C PRO A 21 -10.11 13.99 16.64
N GLY A 22 -10.56 13.74 15.42
CA GLY A 22 -11.71 12.88 15.13
C GLY A 22 -11.37 11.38 15.07
N PHE A 23 -10.09 11.02 15.14
CA PHE A 23 -9.65 9.64 15.34
C PHE A 23 -9.33 9.38 16.82
N GLY A 24 -9.45 8.12 17.26
CA GLY A 24 -8.88 7.67 18.52
C GLY A 24 -7.35 7.73 18.49
N VAL A 25 -6.73 7.66 19.64
CA VAL A 25 -5.27 7.59 19.76
C VAL A 25 -4.87 6.19 20.20
N LEU A 26 -4.02 5.53 19.41
CA LEU A 26 -3.31 4.32 19.81
C LEU A 26 -1.91 4.73 20.26
N ASP A 27 -1.68 4.73 21.57
CA ASP A 27 -0.44 5.21 22.16
C ASP A 27 0.69 4.18 22.01
N ASN A 28 1.69 4.53 21.22
CA ASN A 28 2.96 3.81 21.06
C ASN A 28 4.15 4.75 21.35
N SER A 29 3.98 5.75 22.21
CA SER A 29 5.03 6.73 22.52
C SER A 29 6.22 6.11 23.24
N SER A 30 6.00 5.05 24.02
CA SER A 30 7.05 4.27 24.67
C SER A 30 7.89 3.45 23.68
N ASN A 31 7.34 3.13 22.51
CA ASN A 31 7.99 2.41 21.41
C ASN A 31 8.81 1.19 21.84
N PRO A 32 8.22 0.19 22.53
CA PRO A 32 8.95 -0.93 23.11
C PRO A 32 9.60 -1.86 22.08
N ARG A 33 9.11 -1.82 20.84
CA ARG A 33 9.62 -2.62 19.70
C ARG A 33 9.81 -1.72 18.48
N PRO A 34 10.84 -0.87 18.48
CA PRO A 34 11.09 0.07 17.38
C PRO A 34 11.39 -0.60 16.04
N ASP A 35 11.89 -1.83 16.08
CA ASP A 35 12.19 -2.68 14.91
C ASP A 35 10.94 -3.23 14.20
N TRP A 36 9.75 -3.13 14.84
CA TRP A 36 8.47 -3.55 14.29
C TRP A 36 7.54 -2.38 13.90
N PHE A 37 7.96 -1.14 14.11
CA PHE A 37 7.22 0.06 13.71
C PHE A 37 5.74 0.03 14.14
N GLU A 38 4.84 0.36 13.20
CA GLU A 38 3.40 0.42 13.43
C GLU A 38 2.75 -0.96 13.64
N TYR A 39 3.43 -2.05 13.24
CA TYR A 39 2.92 -3.40 13.47
C TYR A 39 2.76 -3.71 14.96
N TRP A 40 3.74 -3.31 15.78
CA TRP A 40 3.73 -3.66 17.20
C TRP A 40 2.47 -3.17 17.92
N PRO A 41 2.09 -1.89 17.92
CA PRO A 41 0.87 -1.44 18.58
C PRO A 41 -0.40 -2.01 17.96
N ILE A 42 -0.45 -2.27 16.65
CA ILE A 42 -1.59 -2.92 15.99
C ILE A 42 -1.73 -4.35 16.50
N ARG A 43 -0.64 -5.09 16.55
CA ARG A 43 -0.59 -6.46 17.07
C ARG A 43 -1.12 -6.55 18.51
N GLU A 44 -0.58 -5.70 19.39
CA GLU A 44 -0.99 -5.69 20.80
C GLU A 44 -2.48 -5.37 20.95
N TYR A 45 -2.99 -4.41 20.19
CA TYR A 45 -4.40 -4.08 20.18
C TYR A 45 -5.25 -5.27 19.72
N LEU A 46 -4.94 -5.85 18.58
CA LEU A 46 -5.73 -6.95 18.00
C LEU A 46 -5.70 -8.24 18.82
N ARG A 47 -4.68 -8.42 19.67
CA ARG A 47 -4.57 -9.56 20.58
C ARG A 47 -5.20 -9.33 21.94
N GLY A 48 -5.21 -8.08 22.40
CA GLY A 48 -5.68 -7.71 23.74
C GLY A 48 -7.15 -7.36 23.81
N GLU A 49 -7.76 -6.93 22.70
CA GLU A 49 -9.11 -6.42 22.68
C GLU A 49 -10.12 -7.43 22.12
N ALA A 50 -11.28 -7.49 22.73
CA ALA A 50 -12.43 -8.18 22.16
C ALA A 50 -13.05 -7.31 21.05
N LEU A 51 -13.02 -7.79 19.81
CA LEU A 51 -13.51 -7.04 18.67
C LEU A 51 -15.00 -7.31 18.43
N ASP A 52 -15.78 -6.25 18.21
CA ASP A 52 -17.14 -6.32 17.70
C ASP A 52 -17.13 -6.70 16.21
N GLU A 53 -17.74 -7.85 15.86
CA GLU A 53 -17.71 -8.42 14.50
C GLU A 53 -18.35 -7.51 13.44
N ASP A 54 -19.28 -6.66 13.84
CA ASP A 54 -19.98 -5.74 12.96
C ASP A 54 -19.28 -4.37 12.85
N ALA A 55 -18.30 -4.08 13.71
CA ALA A 55 -17.60 -2.82 13.72
C ALA A 55 -16.42 -2.79 12.72
N TYR A 56 -16.05 -1.58 12.30
CA TYR A 56 -14.82 -1.33 11.54
C TYR A 56 -13.70 -0.89 12.47
N TYR A 57 -12.50 -1.43 12.24
CA TYR A 57 -11.27 -1.08 12.93
C TYR A 57 -10.24 -0.55 11.95
N GLY A 58 -9.51 0.49 12.33
CA GLY A 58 -8.46 1.10 11.51
C GLY A 58 -7.32 1.63 12.35
N PHE A 59 -6.09 1.46 11.86
CA PHE A 59 -4.87 1.90 12.53
C PHE A 59 -4.02 2.69 11.54
N LEU A 60 -4.04 4.01 11.66
CA LEU A 60 -3.50 4.92 10.69
C LEU A 60 -2.23 5.59 11.23
N SER A 61 -1.23 5.81 10.37
CA SER A 61 -0.05 6.55 10.81
C SER A 61 -0.37 8.03 11.05
N PRO A 62 0.46 8.74 11.82
CA PRO A 62 0.32 10.19 12.01
C PRO A 62 0.33 10.98 10.69
N LYS A 63 0.99 10.43 9.67
CA LYS A 63 1.11 11.04 8.34
C LYS A 63 -0.08 10.76 7.41
N PHE A 64 -1.16 10.15 7.91
CA PHE A 64 -2.31 9.77 7.08
C PHE A 64 -2.88 10.97 6.32
N ARG A 65 -3.25 12.05 7.01
CA ARG A 65 -3.78 13.26 6.39
C ARG A 65 -2.81 13.91 5.41
N LEU A 66 -1.51 13.92 5.75
CA LEU A 66 -0.48 14.46 4.86
C LEU A 66 -0.37 13.67 3.55
N LYS A 67 -0.50 12.33 3.62
CA LYS A 67 -0.37 11.44 2.45
C LYS A 67 -1.66 11.35 1.62
N THR A 68 -2.83 11.38 2.25
CA THR A 68 -4.12 11.15 1.59
C THR A 68 -4.91 12.44 1.34
N GLY A 69 -4.69 13.48 2.14
CA GLY A 69 -5.52 14.69 2.17
C GLY A 69 -6.84 14.52 2.94
N LEU A 70 -7.13 13.33 3.47
CA LEU A 70 -8.41 13.02 4.11
C LEU A 70 -8.40 13.35 5.59
N SER A 71 -9.51 13.93 6.06
CA SER A 71 -9.83 14.10 7.48
C SER A 71 -10.58 12.87 8.03
N SER A 72 -10.65 12.76 9.34
CA SER A 72 -11.49 11.77 10.03
C SER A 72 -12.96 11.83 9.61
N ALA A 73 -13.50 13.04 9.40
CA ALA A 73 -14.87 13.23 8.94
C ALA A 73 -15.06 12.62 7.53
N ALA A 74 -14.18 12.94 6.58
CA ALA A 74 -14.25 12.39 5.22
C ALA A 74 -14.11 10.85 5.19
N VAL A 75 -13.24 10.30 6.02
CA VAL A 75 -13.08 8.84 6.15
C VAL A 75 -14.37 8.19 6.66
N ARG A 76 -14.98 8.74 7.73
CA ARG A 76 -16.24 8.23 8.30
C ARG A 76 -17.38 8.33 7.30
N GLU A 77 -17.53 9.46 6.63
CA GLU A 77 -18.55 9.68 5.59
C GLU A 77 -18.42 8.63 4.48
N PHE A 78 -17.20 8.41 3.99
CA PHE A 78 -16.95 7.42 2.96
C PHE A 78 -17.32 6.01 3.41
N ILE A 79 -16.98 5.60 4.63
CA ILE A 79 -17.35 4.27 5.17
C ILE A 79 -18.86 4.14 5.28
N LEU A 80 -19.55 5.15 5.84
CA LEU A 80 -21.00 5.13 6.02
C LEU A 80 -21.76 5.04 4.69
N ALA A 81 -21.30 5.76 3.66
CA ALA A 81 -21.88 5.68 2.33
C ALA A 81 -21.78 4.27 1.70
N GLY A 82 -20.94 3.38 2.23
CA GLY A 82 -20.83 1.97 1.84
C GLY A 82 -21.83 1.04 2.51
N GLN A 83 -22.64 1.54 3.45
CA GLN A 83 -23.68 0.78 4.15
C GLN A 83 -23.21 -0.56 4.76
N GLY A 84 -21.94 -0.64 5.18
CA GLY A 84 -21.39 -1.83 5.81
C GLY A 84 -21.16 -3.05 4.89
N ALA A 85 -21.34 -2.89 3.57
CA ALA A 85 -21.24 -4.01 2.62
C ALA A 85 -19.81 -4.51 2.41
N ALA A 86 -18.79 -3.69 2.69
CA ALA A 86 -17.39 -4.07 2.52
C ALA A 86 -16.83 -4.71 3.79
N ASP A 87 -15.94 -5.69 3.64
CA ASP A 87 -15.11 -6.21 4.73
C ASP A 87 -13.91 -5.30 5.00
N VAL A 88 -13.42 -4.64 3.96
CA VAL A 88 -12.26 -3.75 4.02
C VAL A 88 -12.46 -2.52 3.16
N VAL A 89 -12.11 -1.36 3.71
CA VAL A 89 -12.16 -0.06 3.02
C VAL A 89 -10.74 0.48 2.88
N LEU A 90 -10.33 0.77 1.66
CA LEU A 90 -8.96 1.15 1.32
C LEU A 90 -8.84 2.66 1.11
N PHE A 91 -7.78 3.23 1.69
CA PHE A 91 -7.40 4.64 1.57
C PHE A 91 -5.95 4.80 1.11
N SER A 92 -5.51 3.91 0.22
CA SER A 92 -4.11 3.85 -0.25
C SER A 92 -3.69 5.13 -0.95
N PRO A 93 -2.63 5.81 -0.49
CA PRO A 93 -2.09 6.97 -1.18
C PRO A 93 -1.22 6.53 -2.37
N SER A 94 -1.07 7.42 -3.34
CA SER A 94 0.01 7.34 -4.34
C SER A 94 0.05 6.07 -5.21
N ILE A 95 -1.08 5.47 -5.50
CA ILE A 95 -1.20 4.30 -6.40
C ILE A 95 -0.58 4.57 -7.79
N HIS A 96 -0.51 5.81 -8.21
CA HIS A 96 0.10 6.21 -9.48
C HIS A 96 1.56 5.75 -9.67
N ASN A 97 2.29 5.38 -8.61
CA ASN A 97 3.63 4.80 -8.72
C ASN A 97 3.55 3.28 -8.92
N SER A 98 2.74 2.57 -8.15
CA SER A 98 2.58 1.12 -8.24
C SER A 98 1.75 0.67 -9.45
N ALA A 99 0.98 1.57 -10.06
CA ALA A 99 0.23 1.29 -11.28
C ALA A 99 1.09 0.73 -12.42
N PHE A 100 2.39 1.09 -12.46
CA PHE A 100 3.36 0.64 -13.47
C PHE A 100 4.02 -0.72 -13.16
N PHE A 101 3.62 -1.37 -12.11
CA PHE A 101 4.07 -2.71 -11.73
C PHE A 101 2.89 -3.68 -11.76
N LEU A 102 3.13 -4.92 -12.11
CA LEU A 102 2.07 -5.91 -12.20
C LEU A 102 1.39 -6.11 -10.83
N ASN A 103 2.21 -6.12 -9.77
CA ASN A 103 1.72 -6.23 -8.41
C ASN A 103 2.64 -5.51 -7.39
N VAL A 104 2.22 -5.53 -6.11
CA VAL A 104 2.95 -4.89 -5.01
C VAL A 104 4.29 -5.57 -4.70
N PHE A 105 4.49 -6.84 -5.05
CA PHE A 105 5.75 -7.56 -4.84
C PHE A 105 6.79 -7.13 -5.88
N GLU A 106 6.39 -7.02 -7.15
CA GLU A 106 7.26 -6.46 -8.19
C GLU A 106 7.65 -5.00 -7.89
N HIS A 107 6.68 -4.19 -7.43
CA HIS A 107 6.96 -2.82 -7.00
C HIS A 107 7.91 -2.79 -5.80
N GLY A 108 7.62 -3.62 -4.79
CA GLY A 108 8.43 -3.71 -3.59
C GLY A 108 9.85 -4.15 -3.86
N ASP A 109 10.05 -5.13 -4.75
CA ASP A 109 11.37 -5.64 -5.11
C ASP A 109 12.22 -4.61 -5.87
N ALA A 110 11.57 -3.76 -6.68
CA ALA A 110 12.24 -2.64 -7.34
C ALA A 110 12.72 -1.53 -6.38
N GLU A 111 12.05 -1.36 -5.25
CA GLU A 111 12.42 -0.37 -4.21
C GLU A 111 13.34 -1.00 -3.13
N HIS A 112 13.15 -2.30 -2.86
CA HIS A 112 13.84 -3.08 -1.82
C HIS A 112 14.26 -4.43 -2.42
N PRO A 113 15.40 -4.51 -3.11
CA PRO A 113 15.86 -5.74 -3.76
C PRO A 113 15.91 -6.94 -2.81
N GLY A 114 15.31 -8.06 -3.25
CA GLY A 114 15.17 -9.29 -2.45
C GLY A 114 13.82 -9.43 -1.73
N LEU A 115 12.95 -8.40 -1.77
CA LEU A 115 11.65 -8.44 -1.12
C LEU A 115 10.76 -9.55 -1.68
N LYS A 116 10.68 -9.68 -2.99
CA LYS A 116 9.83 -10.70 -3.63
C LYS A 116 10.28 -12.11 -3.27
N GLU A 117 11.59 -12.34 -3.20
CA GLU A 117 12.14 -13.63 -2.79
C GLU A 117 11.85 -13.92 -1.30
N ALA A 118 12.03 -12.94 -0.42
CA ALA A 118 11.70 -13.09 1.00
C ALA A 118 10.20 -13.40 1.19
N ALA A 119 9.33 -12.72 0.45
CA ALA A 119 7.88 -12.98 0.49
C ALA A 119 7.54 -14.38 -0.06
N ARG A 120 8.15 -14.83 -1.16
CA ARG A 120 7.95 -16.18 -1.71
C ARG A 120 8.29 -17.23 -0.68
N ARG A 121 9.48 -17.15 -0.09
CA ARG A 121 9.94 -18.10 0.96
C ARG A 121 9.03 -18.09 2.18
N LEU A 122 8.51 -16.92 2.56
CA LEU A 122 7.53 -16.82 3.65
C LEU A 122 6.26 -17.58 3.30
N PHE A 123 5.62 -17.30 2.16
CA PHE A 123 4.38 -17.96 1.77
C PHE A 123 4.55 -19.46 1.54
N GLU A 124 5.67 -19.91 1.01
CA GLU A 124 6.02 -21.33 0.92
C GLU A 124 6.08 -21.97 2.31
N ARG A 125 6.77 -21.35 3.25
CA ARG A 125 6.90 -21.83 4.64
C ARG A 125 5.56 -21.93 5.35
N LEU A 126 4.61 -21.05 5.02
CA LEU A 126 3.27 -21.01 5.60
C LEU A 126 2.27 -21.93 4.90
N GLY A 127 2.69 -22.66 3.87
CA GLY A 127 1.77 -23.46 3.04
C GLY A 127 0.80 -22.62 2.20
N LEU A 128 1.13 -21.35 1.96
CA LEU A 128 0.36 -20.37 1.21
C LEU A 128 1.02 -20.05 -0.14
N ALA A 129 1.83 -20.96 -0.66
CA ALA A 129 2.59 -20.75 -1.89
C ALA A 129 1.69 -20.38 -3.07
N CYS A 130 2.10 -19.34 -3.78
CA CYS A 130 1.45 -18.90 -5.01
C CYS A 130 2.50 -18.30 -5.95
N ASP A 131 2.19 -18.27 -7.25
CA ASP A 131 3.06 -17.59 -8.21
C ASP A 131 2.92 -16.07 -8.09
N LEU A 132 3.86 -15.46 -7.35
CA LEU A 132 3.89 -14.01 -7.15
C LEU A 132 4.08 -13.24 -8.47
N ASP A 133 4.61 -13.86 -9.52
CA ASP A 133 4.79 -13.23 -10.83
C ASP A 133 3.49 -13.24 -11.67
N ALA A 134 2.54 -14.13 -11.33
CA ALA A 134 1.22 -14.18 -11.95
C ALA A 134 0.18 -13.30 -11.24
N LEU A 135 0.41 -12.92 -9.98
CA LEU A 135 -0.52 -12.07 -9.25
C LEU A 135 -0.63 -10.68 -9.86
N VAL A 136 -1.84 -10.12 -9.82
CA VAL A 136 -2.12 -8.76 -10.30
C VAL A 136 -2.74 -7.94 -9.18
N SER A 137 -2.12 -6.81 -8.84
CA SER A 137 -2.73 -5.81 -7.96
C SER A 137 -3.04 -4.53 -8.74
N ASP A 138 -4.25 -4.06 -8.61
CA ASP A 138 -4.75 -2.85 -9.25
C ASP A 138 -5.36 -1.89 -8.21
N SER A 139 -5.99 -0.80 -8.65
CA SER A 139 -6.57 0.19 -7.75
C SER A 139 -7.62 -0.38 -6.81
N ARG A 140 -8.25 -1.52 -7.13
CA ARG A 140 -9.34 -2.13 -6.35
C ARG A 140 -8.85 -2.94 -5.14
N ASN A 141 -7.57 -3.34 -5.11
CA ASN A 141 -7.02 -4.25 -4.11
C ASN A 141 -5.63 -3.87 -3.59
N THR A 142 -5.02 -2.77 -4.07
CA THR A 142 -3.70 -2.36 -3.64
C THR A 142 -3.76 -1.57 -2.32
N VAL A 143 -3.01 -2.04 -1.32
CA VAL A 143 -2.84 -1.37 -0.03
C VAL A 143 -1.42 -0.83 0.09
N HIS A 144 -1.31 0.45 0.39
CA HIS A 144 -0.05 1.11 0.73
C HIS A 144 -0.10 1.71 2.14
N SER A 145 1.01 1.64 2.85
CA SER A 145 1.16 2.22 4.22
C SER A 145 0.17 1.66 5.24
N ASN A 146 -0.38 0.46 5.01
CA ASN A 146 -1.45 -0.14 5.80
C ASN A 146 -2.68 0.76 5.98
N TYR A 147 -2.96 1.65 5.02
CA TYR A 147 -4.11 2.55 5.08
C TYR A 147 -5.38 1.84 4.63
N PHE A 148 -5.85 0.96 5.48
CA PHE A 148 -7.14 0.29 5.34
C PHE A 148 -7.88 0.26 6.67
N ILE A 149 -9.20 0.16 6.60
CA ILE A 149 -10.10 0.06 7.73
C ILE A 149 -10.99 -1.13 7.45
N ALA A 150 -11.02 -2.10 8.37
CA ALA A 150 -11.63 -3.39 8.08
C ALA A 150 -12.44 -3.95 9.25
N LYS A 151 -13.32 -4.89 8.93
CA LYS A 151 -14.02 -5.73 9.91
C LYS A 151 -13.05 -6.74 10.54
N PRO A 152 -13.36 -7.26 11.74
CA PRO A 152 -12.49 -8.20 12.46
C PRO A 152 -12.07 -9.42 11.66
N ARG A 153 -12.96 -9.96 10.79
CA ARG A 153 -12.61 -11.14 9.99
C ARG A 153 -11.40 -10.90 9.08
N TYR A 154 -11.25 -9.70 8.50
CA TYR A 154 -10.10 -9.35 7.67
C TYR A 154 -8.85 -9.12 8.52
N TRP A 155 -8.99 -8.44 9.67
CA TRP A 155 -7.89 -8.23 10.61
C TRP A 155 -7.34 -9.54 11.16
N ARG A 156 -8.20 -10.52 11.45
CA ARG A 156 -7.75 -11.86 11.88
C ARG A 156 -6.94 -12.58 10.80
N ALA A 157 -7.40 -12.53 9.54
CA ALA A 157 -6.64 -13.13 8.43
C ALA A 157 -5.28 -12.44 8.25
N TRP A 158 -5.25 -11.11 8.33
CA TRP A 158 -4.02 -10.33 8.27
C TRP A 158 -3.09 -10.64 9.45
N LEU A 159 -3.62 -10.68 10.66
CA LEU A 159 -2.86 -10.98 11.87
C LEU A 159 -2.30 -12.40 11.85
N ALA A 160 -3.07 -13.39 11.41
CA ALA A 160 -2.64 -14.80 11.39
C ALA A 160 -1.37 -15.00 10.55
N ILE A 161 -1.25 -14.34 9.40
CA ILE A 161 -0.04 -14.39 8.56
C ILE A 161 1.10 -13.63 9.21
N ASN A 162 0.83 -12.43 9.71
CA ASN A 162 1.86 -11.58 10.30
C ASN A 162 2.39 -12.10 11.64
N GLU A 163 1.60 -12.85 12.42
CA GLU A 163 2.09 -13.55 13.62
C GLU A 163 3.08 -14.67 13.27
N GLN A 164 2.84 -15.38 12.17
CA GLN A 164 3.79 -16.39 11.70
C GLN A 164 5.08 -15.73 11.17
N LEU A 165 4.94 -14.64 10.40
CA LEU A 165 6.09 -13.82 9.98
C LEU A 165 6.86 -13.32 11.21
N PHE A 166 6.15 -12.84 12.23
CA PHE A 166 6.75 -12.38 13.49
C PHE A 166 7.53 -13.51 14.15
N ALA A 167 6.93 -14.68 14.34
CA ALA A 167 7.58 -15.83 14.96
C ALA A 167 8.85 -16.27 14.20
N ILE A 168 8.80 -16.32 12.87
CA ILE A 168 9.96 -16.66 12.02
C ILE A 168 11.04 -15.58 12.16
N ALA A 169 10.66 -14.30 12.13
CA ALA A 169 11.62 -13.20 12.22
C ALA A 169 12.26 -13.09 13.62
N GLU A 170 11.58 -13.51 14.68
CA GLU A 170 12.13 -13.52 16.04
C GLU A 170 12.97 -14.78 16.35
N ALA A 171 12.87 -15.84 15.53
CA ALA A 171 13.68 -17.04 15.71
C ALA A 171 15.16 -16.77 15.35
N PRO A 172 16.12 -16.90 16.32
CA PRO A 172 17.52 -16.48 16.11
C PRO A 172 18.21 -17.25 14.99
N ASP A 173 17.98 -18.56 14.92
CA ASP A 173 18.69 -19.50 14.04
C ASP A 173 17.91 -19.85 12.78
N ASP A 174 16.76 -19.22 12.53
CA ASP A 174 15.98 -19.45 11.32
C ASP A 174 16.60 -18.68 10.13
N PRO A 175 17.01 -19.39 9.05
CA PRO A 175 17.62 -18.75 7.87
C PRO A 175 16.67 -17.76 7.16
N LEU A 176 15.35 -18.01 7.17
CA LEU A 176 14.37 -17.05 6.65
C LEU A 176 14.22 -15.88 7.62
N GLY A 177 14.22 -16.14 8.94
CA GLY A 177 14.25 -15.11 9.97
C GLY A 177 15.45 -14.18 9.80
N GLY A 178 16.63 -14.73 9.52
CA GLY A 178 17.83 -13.96 9.19
C GLY A 178 17.63 -13.05 7.97
N ALA A 179 17.05 -13.55 6.89
CA ALA A 179 16.74 -12.76 5.70
C ALA A 179 15.68 -11.67 5.96
N LEU A 180 14.69 -11.97 6.79
CA LEU A 180 13.65 -10.99 7.18
C LEU A 180 14.19 -9.88 8.10
N ARG A 181 15.18 -10.18 8.94
CA ARG A 181 15.87 -9.19 9.78
C ARG A 181 16.94 -8.38 9.04
N ALA A 182 17.34 -8.84 7.83
CA ALA A 182 18.37 -8.14 7.06
C ALA A 182 17.92 -6.70 6.72
N PRO A 183 18.86 -5.72 6.76
CA PRO A 183 18.57 -4.37 6.34
C PRO A 183 18.14 -4.32 4.87
N ALA A 184 17.09 -3.55 4.59
CA ALA A 184 16.67 -3.26 3.23
C ALA A 184 16.93 -1.79 2.90
N PRO A 185 17.32 -1.45 1.67
CA PRO A 185 17.50 -0.06 1.25
C PRO A 185 16.21 0.73 1.46
N TYR A 186 16.29 1.87 2.16
CA TYR A 186 15.17 2.77 2.34
C TYR A 186 15.64 4.22 2.46
N ARG A 187 15.34 5.05 1.45
CA ARG A 187 15.55 6.52 1.42
C ARG A 187 16.77 7.05 2.19
N GLY A 188 17.88 6.36 2.04
CA GLY A 188 19.22 6.88 2.38
C GLY A 188 19.68 6.81 3.83
N ALA A 189 18.89 6.39 4.83
CA ALA A 189 19.38 6.51 6.22
C ALA A 189 18.79 5.56 7.28
N LEU A 190 17.70 4.87 7.04
CA LEU A 190 17.09 4.02 8.05
C LEU A 190 17.38 2.56 7.74
N ASN A 191 17.99 1.84 8.69
CA ASN A 191 18.12 0.38 8.68
C ASN A 191 16.75 -0.28 8.91
N VAL A 192 15.81 -0.08 7.99
CA VAL A 192 14.52 -0.76 8.05
C VAL A 192 14.74 -2.20 7.58
N GLN A 193 14.29 -3.14 8.40
CA GLN A 193 14.44 -4.55 8.09
C GLN A 193 13.44 -5.02 7.04
N MET A 194 13.83 -6.01 6.24
CA MET A 194 13.03 -6.57 5.14
C MET A 194 11.64 -7.03 5.61
N LYS A 195 11.52 -7.54 6.84
CA LYS A 195 10.27 -7.99 7.46
C LYS A 195 9.16 -6.94 7.37
N ILE A 196 9.48 -5.66 7.54
CA ILE A 196 8.50 -4.56 7.51
C ILE A 196 7.91 -4.42 6.12
N PHE A 197 8.74 -4.46 5.10
CA PHE A 197 8.29 -4.33 3.71
C PHE A 197 7.51 -5.56 3.23
N VAL A 198 7.85 -6.77 3.67
CA VAL A 198 7.06 -7.98 3.37
C VAL A 198 5.69 -7.89 4.05
N MET A 199 5.65 -7.51 5.32
CA MET A 199 4.43 -7.37 6.12
C MET A 199 3.43 -6.38 5.50
N GLU A 200 3.91 -5.23 5.02
CA GLU A 200 3.06 -4.23 4.36
C GLU A 200 2.33 -4.77 3.11
N ARG A 201 2.80 -5.87 2.50
CA ARG A 201 2.20 -6.47 1.32
C ARG A 201 1.15 -7.54 1.65
N VAL A 202 1.10 -8.02 2.89
CA VAL A 202 0.14 -9.06 3.32
C VAL A 202 -1.30 -8.62 3.09
N ALA A 203 -1.64 -7.37 3.38
CA ALA A 203 -2.99 -6.85 3.14
C ALA A 203 -3.39 -6.92 1.66
N THR A 204 -2.51 -6.51 0.75
CA THR A 204 -2.76 -6.64 -0.71
C THR A 204 -2.79 -8.11 -1.13
N TRP A 205 -1.88 -8.94 -0.61
CA TRP A 205 -1.84 -10.37 -0.93
C TRP A 205 -3.16 -11.06 -0.61
N LEU A 206 -3.72 -10.81 0.56
CA LEU A 206 -5.05 -11.33 0.94
C LEU A 206 -6.13 -10.94 -0.08
N LEU A 207 -6.18 -9.67 -0.49
CA LEU A 207 -7.18 -9.20 -1.46
C LEU A 207 -6.98 -9.74 -2.89
N MET A 208 -5.75 -10.17 -3.23
CA MET A 208 -5.48 -10.82 -4.52
C MET A 208 -5.84 -12.31 -4.52
N THR A 209 -5.68 -12.99 -3.38
CA THR A 209 -5.77 -14.45 -3.28
C THR A 209 -7.07 -14.94 -2.66
N ASP A 210 -7.71 -14.19 -1.79
CA ASP A 210 -9.00 -14.53 -1.18
C ASP A 210 -10.13 -13.62 -1.69
N ARG A 211 -10.93 -14.16 -2.59
CA ARG A 211 -12.09 -13.49 -3.19
C ARG A 211 -13.29 -13.35 -2.27
N SER A 212 -13.26 -13.95 -1.09
CA SER A 212 -14.35 -13.83 -0.10
C SER A 212 -14.38 -12.46 0.58
N PHE A 213 -13.28 -11.70 0.52
CA PHE A 213 -13.23 -10.34 1.08
C PHE A 213 -13.75 -9.31 0.09
N ALA A 214 -14.84 -8.61 0.47
CA ALA A 214 -15.37 -7.48 -0.27
C ALA A 214 -14.58 -6.21 0.06
N ALA A 215 -13.92 -5.64 -0.95
CA ALA A 215 -13.16 -4.40 -0.80
C ALA A 215 -13.95 -3.21 -1.37
N ARG A 216 -13.91 -2.06 -0.67
CA ARG A 216 -14.33 -0.75 -1.16
C ARG A 216 -13.14 0.20 -1.13
N VAL A 217 -12.94 0.94 -2.21
CA VAL A 217 -11.75 1.79 -2.37
C VAL A 217 -12.15 3.24 -2.49
N HIS A 218 -11.55 4.10 -1.66
CA HIS A 218 -11.56 5.54 -1.89
C HIS A 218 -10.66 5.85 -3.10
N ASP A 219 -11.07 6.77 -3.97
CA ASP A 219 -10.33 7.04 -5.22
C ASP A 219 -8.84 7.33 -4.92
N PRO A 220 -7.94 6.41 -5.32
CA PRO A 220 -6.53 6.52 -5.00
C PRO A 220 -5.76 7.44 -5.94
N PHE A 221 -6.40 7.96 -7.00
CA PHE A 221 -5.79 8.84 -8.00
C PHE A 221 -6.00 10.33 -7.73
N VAL A 222 -6.83 10.69 -6.75
CA VAL A 222 -7.10 12.09 -6.36
C VAL A 222 -5.87 12.78 -5.76
N ALA A 223 -4.93 12.02 -5.18
CA ALA A 223 -3.75 12.59 -4.55
C ALA A 223 -2.73 13.14 -5.57
N ARG A 224 -2.24 14.35 -5.28
CA ARG A 224 -1.23 15.18 -5.97
C ARG A 224 -0.18 14.42 -6.80
N SER A 225 -0.52 13.93 -8.00
CA SER A 225 0.47 13.33 -8.89
C SER A 225 0.97 14.31 -9.95
N ARG A 226 2.21 14.11 -10.39
CA ARG A 226 2.76 14.89 -11.51
C ARG A 226 1.93 14.62 -12.76
N ILE A 227 1.44 15.67 -13.40
CA ILE A 227 0.41 15.68 -14.45
C ILE A 227 0.61 14.64 -15.57
N TYR A 228 1.85 14.36 -15.98
CA TYR A 228 2.11 13.39 -17.06
C TYR A 228 2.10 11.92 -16.63
N LYS A 229 2.26 11.64 -15.33
CA LYS A 229 2.26 10.27 -14.81
C LYS A 229 0.84 9.73 -14.64
N LEU A 230 -0.12 10.59 -14.34
CA LEU A 230 -1.49 10.18 -14.03
C LEU A 230 -2.20 9.51 -15.21
N PRO A 231 -2.21 10.06 -16.45
CA PRO A 231 -2.85 9.39 -17.57
C PRO A 231 -2.29 8.00 -17.87
N LEU A 232 -0.94 7.86 -17.85
CA LEU A 232 -0.31 6.56 -18.06
C LEU A 232 -0.59 5.59 -16.91
N ALA A 233 -0.66 6.08 -15.67
CA ALA A 233 -1.02 5.26 -14.52
C ALA A 233 -2.46 4.74 -14.61
N LEU A 234 -3.41 5.59 -15.02
CA LEU A 234 -4.80 5.19 -15.26
C LEU A 234 -4.93 4.14 -16.37
N VAL A 235 -4.19 4.31 -17.48
CA VAL A 235 -4.17 3.30 -18.55
C VAL A 235 -3.58 1.98 -18.05
N CYS A 236 -2.45 2.01 -17.34
CA CYS A 236 -1.85 0.82 -16.77
C CYS A 236 -2.78 0.11 -15.78
N ASP A 237 -3.47 0.87 -14.93
CA ASP A 237 -4.43 0.32 -13.98
C ASP A 237 -5.62 -0.33 -14.68
N ALA A 238 -6.23 0.35 -15.66
CA ALA A 238 -7.31 -0.19 -16.47
C ALA A 238 -6.92 -1.50 -17.19
N LEU A 239 -5.70 -1.57 -17.74
CA LEU A 239 -5.18 -2.78 -18.38
C LEU A 239 -4.99 -3.93 -17.39
N LYS A 240 -4.49 -3.64 -16.18
CA LYS A 240 -4.38 -4.64 -15.10
C LYS A 240 -5.74 -5.15 -14.66
N ILE A 241 -6.72 -4.24 -14.50
CA ILE A 241 -8.11 -4.60 -14.18
C ILE A 241 -8.68 -5.52 -15.28
N ALA A 242 -8.52 -5.15 -16.56
CA ALA A 242 -8.99 -5.95 -17.67
C ALA A 242 -8.32 -7.32 -17.73
N TYR A 243 -7.00 -7.39 -17.50
CA TYR A 243 -6.27 -8.65 -17.43
C TYR A 243 -6.76 -9.52 -16.26
N ALA A 244 -6.88 -8.96 -15.07
CA ALA A 244 -7.32 -9.70 -13.88
C ALA A 244 -8.77 -10.22 -13.99
N THR A 245 -9.63 -9.52 -14.75
CA THR A 245 -11.05 -9.91 -14.90
C THR A 245 -11.33 -10.80 -16.08
N GLN A 246 -10.61 -10.64 -17.20
CA GLN A 246 -10.87 -11.34 -18.44
C GLN A 246 -9.84 -12.44 -18.79
N GLY A 247 -8.68 -12.45 -18.12
CA GLY A 247 -7.61 -13.43 -18.32
C GLY A 247 -6.90 -13.36 -19.69
N ARG A 248 -7.16 -12.33 -20.52
CA ARG A 248 -6.58 -12.22 -21.87
C ARG A 248 -5.16 -11.67 -21.78
N SER A 249 -4.18 -12.43 -22.30
CA SER A 249 -2.74 -12.06 -22.26
C SER A 249 -2.45 -10.73 -22.96
N GLN A 250 -3.23 -10.35 -23.99
CA GLN A 250 -3.08 -9.11 -24.72
C GLN A 250 -3.10 -7.87 -23.81
N TYR A 251 -3.94 -7.87 -22.75
CA TYR A 251 -3.96 -6.76 -21.80
C TYR A 251 -2.63 -6.63 -21.04
N ARG A 252 -2.02 -7.76 -20.65
CA ARG A 252 -0.71 -7.77 -20.02
C ARG A 252 0.39 -7.30 -20.99
N GLU A 253 0.33 -7.70 -22.24
CA GLU A 253 1.27 -7.29 -23.28
C GLU A 253 1.21 -5.78 -23.52
N VAL A 254 0.00 -5.22 -23.69
CA VAL A 254 -0.20 -3.77 -23.83
C VAL A 254 0.24 -3.02 -22.57
N PHE A 255 -0.04 -3.55 -21.38
CA PHE A 255 0.46 -3.00 -20.12
C PHE A 255 2.01 -2.88 -20.13
N LEU A 256 2.72 -3.94 -20.57
CA LEU A 256 4.18 -3.93 -20.63
C LEU A 256 4.70 -2.90 -21.64
N LEU A 257 4.01 -2.69 -22.77
CA LEU A 257 4.35 -1.65 -23.75
C LEU A 257 4.17 -0.24 -23.16
N VAL A 258 3.04 0.04 -22.50
CA VAL A 258 2.79 1.34 -21.85
C VAL A 258 3.80 1.62 -20.74
N ARG A 259 4.15 0.59 -19.96
CA ARG A 259 5.22 0.66 -18.95
C ARG A 259 6.59 0.98 -19.58
N GLY A 260 6.90 0.36 -20.72
CA GLY A 260 8.13 0.62 -21.48
C GLY A 260 8.17 2.07 -21.98
N LEU A 261 7.08 2.56 -22.55
CA LEU A 261 6.93 3.95 -22.97
C LEU A 261 7.19 4.94 -21.83
N ARG A 262 6.64 4.69 -20.65
CA ARG A 262 6.92 5.52 -19.46
C ARG A 262 8.40 5.56 -19.13
N ARG A 263 9.11 4.41 -19.18
CA ARG A 263 10.54 4.35 -18.90
C ARG A 263 11.33 5.20 -19.92
N PHE A 264 10.97 5.08 -21.18
CA PHE A 264 11.55 5.88 -22.26
C PHE A 264 11.32 7.38 -22.04
N LEU A 265 10.08 7.82 -21.76
CA LEU A 265 9.76 9.22 -21.49
C LEU A 265 10.51 9.76 -20.26
N ASN A 266 10.63 8.98 -19.19
CA ASN A 266 11.41 9.38 -18.02
C ASN A 266 12.91 9.51 -18.33
N PHE A 267 13.45 8.64 -19.18
CA PHE A 267 14.83 8.72 -19.64
C PHE A 267 15.06 9.99 -20.47
N GLN A 268 14.17 10.30 -21.41
CA GLN A 268 14.26 11.50 -22.24
C GLN A 268 14.21 12.79 -21.40
N VAL A 269 13.33 12.83 -20.40
CA VAL A 269 13.24 13.99 -19.47
C VAL A 269 14.55 14.15 -18.69
N ARG A 270 15.11 13.06 -18.16
CA ARG A 270 16.40 13.11 -17.43
C ARG A 270 17.56 13.50 -18.32
N LEU A 271 17.60 13.01 -19.56
CA LEU A 271 18.62 13.36 -20.53
C LEU A 271 18.53 14.85 -20.93
N GLY A 272 17.30 15.34 -21.15
CA GLY A 272 17.05 16.76 -21.42
C GLY A 272 17.49 17.67 -20.27
N ASP A 273 17.19 17.27 -19.02
CA ASP A 273 17.63 17.99 -17.82
C ASP A 273 19.17 17.97 -17.70
N ALA A 274 19.81 16.82 -17.95
CA ALA A 274 21.27 16.66 -17.86
C ALA A 274 22.02 17.42 -18.95
N LEU A 275 21.46 17.55 -20.16
CA LEU A 275 22.04 18.25 -21.29
C LEU A 275 21.65 19.74 -21.37
N GLY A 276 20.91 20.25 -20.38
CA GLY A 276 20.48 21.66 -20.33
C GLY A 276 19.47 22.06 -21.41
N PHE A 277 18.88 21.09 -22.13
CA PHE A 277 17.83 21.33 -23.12
C PHE A 277 16.50 21.63 -22.47
N ARG A 278 16.29 22.89 -22.08
CA ARG A 278 14.98 23.40 -21.60
C ARG A 278 13.86 23.33 -22.67
N GLN A 279 14.13 22.84 -23.87
CA GLN A 279 13.22 22.88 -25.03
C GLN A 279 12.35 21.65 -25.24
N VAL A 280 12.50 20.56 -24.49
CA VAL A 280 11.55 19.42 -24.55
C VAL A 280 10.22 19.74 -23.84
N ALA A 281 10.14 20.92 -23.25
CA ALA A 281 9.00 21.41 -22.48
C ALA A 281 7.77 21.94 -23.28
N PRO A 282 7.78 22.30 -24.59
CA PRO A 282 6.59 22.90 -25.22
C PRO A 282 5.41 21.92 -25.28
N THR A 283 5.64 20.68 -25.72
CA THR A 283 4.56 19.68 -25.88
C THR A 283 3.95 19.29 -24.53
N LEU A 284 4.75 19.20 -23.47
CA LEU A 284 4.28 18.91 -22.11
C LEU A 284 3.58 20.14 -21.48
N ARG A 285 3.96 21.37 -21.88
CA ARG A 285 3.26 22.60 -21.45
C ARG A 285 1.90 22.72 -22.15
N VAL A 286 1.78 22.35 -23.40
CA VAL A 286 0.50 22.33 -24.14
C VAL A 286 -0.47 21.33 -23.48
N LEU A 287 -0.02 20.15 -23.12
CA LEU A 287 -0.83 19.18 -22.37
C LEU A 287 -1.22 19.75 -20.98
N LYS A 288 -0.36 20.52 -20.33
CA LYS A 288 -0.64 21.16 -19.07
C LYS A 288 -1.73 22.25 -19.18
N SER A 289 -1.68 23.06 -20.25
CA SER A 289 -2.69 24.11 -20.49
C SER A 289 -4.08 23.53 -20.84
N TYR A 290 -4.12 22.45 -21.61
CA TYR A 290 -5.35 21.73 -21.94
C TYR A 290 -6.08 21.20 -20.72
N TRP A 291 -5.33 20.69 -19.74
CA TRP A 291 -5.90 20.14 -18.49
C TRP A 291 -6.27 21.20 -17.45
N GLN A 292 -5.63 22.37 -17.48
CA GLN A 292 -5.95 23.47 -16.55
C GLN A 292 -7.16 24.28 -17.01
N ASN A 293 -7.44 24.31 -18.32
CA ASN A 293 -8.52 25.12 -18.91
C ASN A 293 -9.80 24.30 -19.24
N GLY A 294 -9.80 23.01 -18.95
CA GLY A 294 -10.92 22.07 -19.20
C GLY A 294 -11.75 21.75 -17.94
N ARG A 295 -11.74 22.66 -16.94
CA ARG A 295 -12.65 22.58 -15.78
C ARG A 295 -13.65 23.71 -15.83
#